data_2bd90d503c3a6293694ae538070597c7
#
_entry.id   2bd90d503c3a6293694ae538070597c7
#
_cell.length_a   1.000
_cell.length_b   1.000
_cell.length_c   1.000
_cell.angle_alpha   90.00
_cell.angle_beta   90.00
_cell.angle_gamma   90.00
#
_symmetry.space_group_name_H-M   'P 1'
#
loop_
_entity.id
_entity.type
_entity.pdbx_description
1 polymer ?
#
loop_
_entity_poly.entity_id
_entity_poly.type
_entity_poly.pdbx_seq_one_letter_code
_entity_poly.pdbx_strand_id
1 'polypeptide(L)'
;MRGNVGFYGYAAGPTVHIVDYYALADPLLARLPAKTKWRIGHFVRIMPAGYPETIQARSNQIPDSDLATYYDHLHLVTSGPLWSAARLKMIVRMNLGRDEYLVARYVDRLKAAGYQ
;
A
#
# COMPACT_ATOMS: atom_id res chain seq x y z
N MET A 1 -9.02 12.63 -6.91
CA MET A 1 -10.35 13.03 -6.41
C MET A 1 -10.26 13.16 -4.88
N ARG A 2 -10.60 14.31 -4.30
CA ARG A 2 -10.54 14.53 -2.85
C ARG A 2 -11.95 14.37 -2.28
N GLY A 3 -12.21 13.29 -1.56
CA GLY A 3 -13.53 13.05 -0.99
C GLY A 3 -13.52 11.88 -0.01
N ASN A 4 -14.59 11.76 0.77
CA ASN A 4 -14.76 10.67 1.72
C ASN A 4 -14.91 9.34 0.99
N VAL A 5 -13.94 8.44 1.16
CA VAL A 5 -13.87 7.13 0.49
C VAL A 5 -15.14 6.31 0.69
N GLY A 6 -15.80 6.43 1.87
CA GLY A 6 -16.98 5.63 2.19
C GLY A 6 -18.12 5.77 1.18
N PHE A 7 -18.52 6.98 0.82
CA PHE A 7 -19.60 7.19 -0.15
C PHE A 7 -19.17 6.77 -1.58
N TYR A 8 -17.96 7.16 -1.98
CA TYR A 8 -17.42 6.76 -3.29
C TYR A 8 -17.20 5.26 -3.40
N GLY A 9 -16.71 4.62 -2.33
CA GLY A 9 -16.54 3.16 -2.31
C GLY A 9 -17.84 2.41 -2.47
N TYR A 10 -18.90 2.88 -1.81
CA TYR A 10 -20.23 2.32 -1.98
C TYR A 10 -20.75 2.49 -3.42
N ALA A 11 -20.63 3.67 -3.99
CA ALA A 11 -21.11 3.96 -5.36
C ALA A 11 -20.28 3.27 -6.44
N ALA A 12 -18.96 3.13 -6.26
CA ALA A 12 -18.06 2.50 -7.22
C ALA A 12 -18.21 0.97 -7.27
N GLY A 13 -18.66 0.36 -6.18
CA GLY A 13 -18.82 -1.08 -6.07
C GLY A 13 -17.52 -1.87 -5.86
N PRO A 14 -17.60 -3.20 -5.72
CA PRO A 14 -16.50 -4.04 -5.25
C PRO A 14 -15.41 -4.29 -6.30
N THR A 15 -15.60 -3.90 -7.55
CA THR A 15 -14.65 -4.15 -8.64
C THR A 15 -13.70 -2.98 -8.89
N VAL A 16 -13.90 -1.85 -8.20
CA VAL A 16 -13.10 -0.64 -8.37
C VAL A 16 -12.10 -0.51 -7.21
N HIS A 17 -10.81 -0.46 -7.55
CA HIS A 17 -9.77 -0.14 -6.58
C HIS A 17 -9.70 1.39 -6.36
N ILE A 18 -9.88 1.82 -5.13
CA ILE A 18 -9.80 3.23 -4.76
C ILE A 18 -8.44 3.50 -4.13
N VAL A 19 -7.62 4.31 -4.80
CA VAL A 19 -6.36 4.79 -4.24
C VAL A 19 -6.65 5.93 -3.26
N ASP A 20 -6.55 5.63 -1.98
CA ASP A 20 -6.85 6.60 -0.92
C ASP A 20 -5.57 7.24 -0.38
N TYR A 21 -5.33 8.51 -0.75
CA TYR A 21 -4.16 9.28 -0.30
C TYR A 21 -4.08 9.47 1.23
N TYR A 22 -5.19 9.36 1.93
CA TYR A 22 -5.22 9.39 3.40
C TYR A 22 -4.93 8.01 4.01
N ALA A 23 -4.83 6.99 3.19
CA ALA A 23 -4.51 5.62 3.56
C ALA A 23 -5.49 4.96 4.54
N LEU A 24 -6.74 5.40 4.54
CA LEU A 24 -7.78 4.77 5.37
C LEU A 24 -8.28 3.47 4.76
N ALA A 25 -8.25 3.37 3.41
CA ALA A 25 -8.75 2.22 2.67
C ALA A 25 -7.70 1.56 1.76
N ASP A 26 -6.52 2.15 1.60
CA ASP A 26 -5.46 1.63 0.75
C ASP A 26 -4.46 0.80 1.56
N PRO A 27 -4.31 -0.51 1.26
CA PRO A 27 -3.49 -1.40 2.06
C PRO A 27 -1.99 -1.09 2.00
N LEU A 28 -1.44 -0.58 0.89
CA LEU A 28 -0.03 -0.22 0.79
C LEU A 28 0.22 1.14 1.44
N LEU A 29 -0.56 2.16 1.08
CA LEU A 29 -0.36 3.52 1.58
C LEU A 29 -0.53 3.59 3.09
N ALA A 30 -1.40 2.76 3.69
CA ALA A 30 -1.58 2.67 5.13
C ALA A 30 -0.28 2.32 5.90
N ARG A 31 0.66 1.68 5.24
CA ARG A 31 1.94 1.23 5.82
C ARG A 31 3.12 2.17 5.55
N LEU A 32 2.89 3.20 4.74
CA LEU A 32 3.92 4.19 4.41
C LEU A 32 3.85 5.41 5.33
N PRO A 33 4.95 6.15 5.51
CA PRO A 33 4.97 7.33 6.36
C PRO A 33 4.04 8.43 5.84
N ALA A 34 3.52 9.23 6.75
CA ALA A 34 2.77 10.42 6.40
C ALA A 34 3.71 11.50 5.86
N LYS A 35 3.32 12.17 4.79
CA LYS A 35 4.06 13.28 4.19
C LYS A 35 4.08 14.51 5.11
N THR A 36 2.98 14.77 5.79
CA THR A 36 2.84 15.92 6.70
C THR A 36 1.93 15.53 7.86
N LYS A 37 2.18 16.11 9.03
CA LYS A 37 1.24 16.04 10.16
C LYS A 37 0.06 16.98 9.85
N TRP A 38 -1.12 16.43 9.75
CA TRP A 38 -2.37 17.13 9.48
C TRP A 38 -3.43 16.71 10.50
N ARG A 39 -4.70 16.97 10.22
CA ARG A 39 -5.80 16.51 11.08
C ARG A 39 -5.70 15.01 11.34
N ILE A 40 -5.97 14.58 12.56
CA ILE A 40 -6.03 13.16 12.93
C ILE A 40 -6.93 12.42 11.95
N GLY A 41 -6.46 11.27 11.44
CA GLY A 41 -7.17 10.47 10.45
C GLY A 41 -7.09 10.97 8.98
N HIS A 42 -6.38 12.07 8.72
CA HIS A 42 -6.25 12.65 7.37
C HIS A 42 -4.79 12.91 7.00
N PHE A 43 -3.89 12.00 7.37
CA PHE A 43 -2.48 12.12 7.03
C PHE A 43 -2.23 11.70 5.59
N VAL A 44 -1.90 12.66 4.73
CA VAL A 44 -1.54 12.39 3.33
C VAL A 44 -0.27 11.53 3.30
N ARG A 45 -0.30 10.46 2.52
CA ARG A 45 0.84 9.56 2.32
C ARG A 45 1.63 9.97 1.08
N ILE A 46 2.91 9.62 1.09
CA ILE A 46 3.75 9.75 -0.10
C ILE A 46 3.31 8.65 -1.08
N MET A 47 2.92 9.05 -2.29
CA MET A 47 2.58 8.11 -3.35
C MET A 47 3.87 7.53 -3.93
N PRO A 48 4.09 6.20 -3.84
CA PRO A 48 5.26 5.59 -4.45
C PRO A 48 5.24 5.70 -5.97
N ALA A 49 6.42 5.88 -6.57
CA ALA A 49 6.57 5.78 -8.02
C ALA A 49 6.11 4.39 -8.49
N GLY A 50 5.42 4.33 -9.62
CA GLY A 50 4.93 3.09 -10.21
C GLY A 50 3.69 2.49 -9.52
N TYR A 51 3.23 3.03 -8.38
CA TYR A 51 2.06 2.47 -7.70
C TYR A 51 0.74 2.74 -8.44
N PRO A 52 0.45 3.96 -8.93
CA PRO A 52 -0.73 4.20 -9.78
C PRO A 52 -0.73 3.31 -11.04
N GLU A 53 0.42 3.15 -11.67
CA GLU A 53 0.60 2.32 -12.85
C GLU A 53 0.39 0.84 -12.53
N THR A 54 0.84 0.39 -11.34
CA THR A 54 0.61 -0.96 -10.83
C THR A 54 -0.89 -1.26 -10.71
N ILE A 55 -1.66 -0.34 -10.15
CA ILE A 55 -3.11 -0.50 -10.00
C ILE A 55 -3.80 -0.54 -11.37
N GLN A 56 -3.41 0.35 -12.29
CA GLN A 56 -3.98 0.42 -13.63
C GLN A 56 -3.64 -0.81 -14.47
N ALA A 57 -2.38 -1.22 -14.47
CA ALA A 57 -1.89 -2.37 -15.23
C ALA A 57 -2.26 -3.73 -14.61
N ARG A 58 -2.70 -3.75 -13.36
CA ARG A 58 -2.89 -4.98 -12.56
C ARG A 58 -1.64 -5.86 -12.50
N SER A 59 -0.48 -5.25 -12.57
CA SER A 59 0.82 -5.90 -12.49
C SER A 59 1.82 -4.95 -11.83
N ASN A 60 2.71 -5.46 -11.00
CA ASN A 60 3.64 -4.66 -10.22
C ASN A 60 4.58 -3.85 -11.12
N GLN A 61 4.50 -2.52 -11.07
CA GLN A 61 5.31 -1.55 -11.80
C GLN A 61 6.16 -0.69 -10.87
N ILE A 62 6.26 -1.07 -9.59
CA ILE A 62 7.02 -0.32 -8.59
C ILE A 62 8.52 -0.52 -8.86
N PRO A 63 9.30 0.55 -9.14
CA PRO A 63 10.70 0.42 -9.50
C PRO A 63 11.62 0.10 -8.31
N ASP A 64 11.23 0.45 -7.09
CA ASP A 64 11.99 0.10 -5.89
C ASP A 64 11.79 -1.36 -5.54
N SER A 65 12.88 -2.15 -5.55
CA SER A 65 12.84 -3.61 -5.41
C SER A 65 12.32 -4.07 -4.05
N ASP A 66 12.63 -3.35 -2.96
CA ASP A 66 12.14 -3.71 -1.63
C ASP A 66 10.64 -3.44 -1.52
N LEU A 67 10.20 -2.26 -1.98
CA LEU A 67 8.79 -1.92 -1.98
C LEU A 67 7.98 -2.80 -2.93
N ALA A 68 8.53 -3.14 -4.10
CA ALA A 68 7.90 -4.06 -5.05
C ALA A 68 7.68 -5.44 -4.42
N THR A 69 8.70 -5.98 -3.76
CA THR A 69 8.60 -7.27 -3.04
C THR A 69 7.55 -7.20 -1.92
N TYR A 70 7.57 -6.12 -1.15
CA TYR A 70 6.58 -5.91 -0.09
C TYR A 70 5.16 -5.83 -0.64
N TYR A 71 4.97 -5.11 -1.75
CA TYR A 71 3.68 -5.02 -2.43
C TYR A 71 3.17 -6.37 -2.91
N ASP A 72 4.03 -7.21 -3.51
CA ASP A 72 3.63 -8.55 -3.97
C ASP A 72 3.18 -9.44 -2.80
N HIS A 73 3.89 -9.38 -1.67
CA HIS A 73 3.49 -10.08 -0.45
C HIS A 73 2.14 -9.58 0.08
N LEU A 74 1.97 -8.26 0.13
CA LEU A 74 0.73 -7.62 0.57
C LEU A 74 -0.44 -7.95 -0.37
N HIS A 75 -0.20 -7.91 -1.68
CA HIS A 75 -1.20 -8.25 -2.68
C HIS A 75 -1.64 -9.71 -2.58
N LEU A 76 -0.72 -10.63 -2.33
CA LEU A 76 -1.05 -12.03 -2.06
C LEU A 76 -1.96 -12.18 -0.83
N VAL A 77 -1.69 -11.43 0.24
CA VAL A 77 -2.52 -11.44 1.45
C VAL A 77 -3.91 -10.85 1.22
N THR A 78 -4.02 -9.74 0.49
CA THR A 78 -5.28 -9.02 0.30
C THR A 78 -6.15 -9.58 -0.82
N SER A 79 -5.54 -10.09 -1.88
CA SER A 79 -6.22 -10.44 -3.14
C SER A 79 -5.98 -11.88 -3.61
N GLY A 80 -5.09 -12.62 -2.95
CA GLY A 80 -4.79 -14.02 -3.31
C GLY A 80 -5.94 -14.99 -3.03
N PRO A 81 -5.89 -16.21 -3.58
CA PRO A 81 -6.91 -17.23 -3.35
C PRO A 81 -7.08 -17.53 -1.85
N LEU A 82 -8.31 -17.56 -1.36
CA LEU A 82 -8.63 -17.60 0.08
C LEU A 82 -7.91 -18.71 0.84
N TRP A 83 -7.87 -19.90 0.26
CA TRP A 83 -7.38 -21.12 0.94
C TRP A 83 -6.03 -21.61 0.39
N SER A 84 -5.27 -20.77 -0.33
CA SER A 84 -3.96 -21.19 -0.79
C SER A 84 -2.94 -21.25 0.36
N ALA A 85 -2.12 -22.30 0.38
CA ALA A 85 -1.05 -22.44 1.37
C ALA A 85 -0.05 -21.26 1.30
N ALA A 86 0.21 -20.72 0.10
CA ALA A 86 1.07 -19.58 -0.09
C ALA A 86 0.50 -18.34 0.61
N ARG A 87 -0.79 -18.06 0.45
CA ARG A 87 -1.46 -16.93 1.13
C ARG A 87 -1.43 -17.08 2.64
N LEU A 88 -1.76 -18.27 3.17
CA LEU A 88 -1.76 -18.52 4.61
C LEU A 88 -0.37 -18.33 5.21
N LYS A 89 0.68 -18.85 4.57
CA LYS A 89 2.08 -18.62 4.97
C LYS A 89 2.44 -17.14 4.97
N MET A 90 2.00 -16.40 3.93
CA MET A 90 2.27 -14.97 3.81
C MET A 90 1.54 -14.16 4.89
N ILE A 91 0.29 -14.50 5.21
CA ILE A 91 -0.45 -13.90 6.34
C ILE A 91 0.34 -14.04 7.64
N VAL A 92 0.80 -15.23 7.96
CA VAL A 92 1.61 -15.48 9.17
C VAL A 92 2.91 -14.69 9.13
N ARG A 93 3.63 -14.70 7.99
CA ARG A 93 4.88 -13.98 7.79
C ARG A 93 4.73 -12.48 8.05
N MET A 94 3.72 -11.86 7.45
CA MET A 94 3.48 -10.43 7.59
C MET A 94 2.99 -10.05 9.00
N ASN A 95 2.14 -10.87 9.62
CA ASN A 95 1.71 -10.65 11.01
C ASN A 95 2.85 -10.76 12.03
N LEU A 96 3.89 -11.55 11.72
CA LEU A 96 5.11 -11.62 12.52
C LEU A 96 6.11 -10.49 12.22
N GLY A 97 5.75 -9.51 11.40
CA GLY A 97 6.59 -8.36 11.05
C GLY A 97 7.83 -8.71 10.23
N ARG A 98 7.89 -9.90 9.62
CA ARG A 98 9.10 -10.38 8.93
C ARG A 98 9.43 -9.61 7.66
N ASP A 99 8.51 -8.79 7.15
CA ASP A 99 8.69 -7.99 5.94
C ASP A 99 8.80 -6.49 6.22
N GLU A 100 8.74 -6.06 7.49
CA GLU A 100 8.81 -4.64 7.86
C GLU A 100 10.13 -3.99 7.47
N TYR A 101 11.23 -4.75 7.44
CA TYR A 101 12.54 -4.26 7.00
C TYR A 101 12.53 -3.77 5.55
N LEU A 102 11.70 -4.33 4.68
CA LEU A 102 11.56 -3.90 3.27
C LEU A 102 11.01 -2.48 3.20
N VAL A 103 9.96 -2.20 3.98
CA VAL A 103 9.39 -0.86 4.08
C VAL A 103 10.36 0.10 4.75
N ALA A 104 11.05 -0.32 5.81
CA ALA A 104 12.04 0.52 6.49
C ALA A 104 13.16 0.97 5.54
N ARG A 105 13.74 0.05 4.77
CA ARG A 105 14.78 0.36 3.78
C ARG A 105 14.29 1.31 2.68
N TYR A 106 13.07 1.12 2.20
CA TYR A 106 12.44 2.06 1.26
C TYR A 106 12.29 3.45 1.86
N VAL A 107 11.78 3.54 3.09
CA VAL A 107 11.62 4.82 3.81
C VAL A 107 12.95 5.52 4.05
N ASP A 108 14.01 4.78 4.37
CA ASP A 108 15.34 5.34 4.56
C ASP A 108 15.88 5.92 3.24
N ARG A 109 15.64 5.26 2.10
CA ARG A 109 15.98 5.82 0.78
C ARG A 109 15.18 7.09 0.46
N LEU A 110 13.89 7.13 0.80
CA LEU A 110 13.07 8.33 0.63
C LEU A 110 13.63 9.50 1.44
N LYS A 111 13.99 9.28 2.70
CA LYS A 111 14.59 10.32 3.56
C LYS A 111 15.93 10.80 3.00
N ALA A 112 16.79 9.89 2.54
CA ALA A 112 18.05 10.22 1.91
C ALA A 112 17.87 11.06 0.62
N ALA A 113 16.76 10.86 -0.10
CA ALA A 113 16.37 11.65 -1.28
C ALA A 113 15.69 12.99 -0.94
N GLY A 114 15.60 13.37 0.36
CA GLY A 114 15.05 14.66 0.80
C GLY A 114 13.53 14.68 1.02
N TYR A 115 12.87 13.54 1.04
CA TYR A 115 11.47 13.45 1.47
C TYR A 115 11.39 13.45 3.00
N GLN A 116 10.88 14.54 3.56
CA GLN A 116 10.59 14.66 5.00
C GLN A 116 9.10 14.49 5.28
#